data_a1f179c2ac4769ff63ec70d50650fc6f
#
_entry.id   a1f179c2ac4769ff63ec70d50650fc6f
#
_cell.length_a   1.000
_cell.length_b   1.000
_cell.length_c   1.000
_cell.angle_alpha   90.00
_cell.angle_beta   90.00
_cell.angle_gamma   90.00
#
_symmetry.space_group_name_H-M   'P 1'
#
loop_
_entity.id
_entity.type
_entity.pdbx_description
1 polymer ?
#
loop_
_entity_poly.entity_id
_entity_poly.type
_entity_poly.pdbx_seq_one_letter_code
_entity_poly.pdbx_strand_id
1 'polypeptide(L)'
;VKKDKHLILRGSNYSLKRRVPVEYHSVDDREVVWISLDTDSLVLAREKSQDVWKAHIAGWEARLAGESEDATQHFETAKALADAKGIQYLPVTQVADLPIEDLLKRIESIGLHRDEPDTAQAGAALGAVDVPKLTISEALGEYWDLTKDRIMEKSPDQVRRWKNPRIKAVKNFTKLISDKPIAEITRDDMLAFRAWWLMRVEVEGRDAGTANKDFIHFGSVLKTVNDLKRLGLNLPVDGLLLAEGKKKSRPQFTTDWIKTKLLAPGALDGLDVEARTIFLGMVNTGARPSELANLRPEHIILDHDYPYIRIAPVNRQLKSKNAERVIPLVGVSLDAMQQCPGGFPTYRDNPTLSDVTNAYLTKNGLRETPKHVVYSLRHSFEERLRRAKIDERLRAELFGHTYAREKYGEPKLDELTEALQIVAI
;
A
#
# COMPACT_ATOMS: atom_id res chain seq x y z
N VAL A 1 31.47 13.27 -55.23
CA VAL A 1 31.16 13.27 -53.77
C VAL A 1 29.83 13.97 -53.62
N LYS A 2 28.74 13.23 -53.29
CA LYS A 2 27.43 13.85 -52.98
C LYS A 2 27.61 14.76 -51.76
N LYS A 3 27.36 16.08 -51.95
CA LYS A 3 27.31 17.03 -50.83
C LYS A 3 26.19 16.60 -49.90
N ASP A 4 26.51 16.34 -48.61
CA ASP A 4 25.52 16.07 -47.57
C ASP A 4 24.75 17.37 -47.28
N LYS A 5 23.58 17.50 -47.92
CA LYS A 5 22.72 18.70 -47.85
C LYS A 5 22.23 19.04 -46.43
N HIS A 6 22.37 18.11 -45.49
CA HIS A 6 21.80 18.20 -44.13
C HIS A 6 22.85 18.37 -43.03
N LEU A 7 24.15 18.20 -43.33
CA LEU A 7 25.24 18.39 -42.39
C LEU A 7 25.93 19.71 -42.61
N ILE A 8 25.91 20.58 -41.64
CA ILE A 8 26.47 21.93 -41.74
C ILE A 8 27.44 22.13 -40.59
N LEU A 9 28.66 22.54 -40.89
CA LEU A 9 29.66 22.90 -39.91
C LEU A 9 29.29 24.29 -39.33
N ARG A 10 29.07 24.36 -38.03
CA ARG A 10 28.84 25.62 -37.28
C ARG A 10 29.87 25.75 -36.19
N GLY A 11 30.74 26.75 -36.31
CA GLY A 11 31.89 26.83 -35.40
C GLY A 11 32.82 25.63 -35.59
N SER A 12 33.10 24.90 -34.51
CA SER A 12 33.97 23.71 -34.52
C SER A 12 33.20 22.38 -34.73
N ASN A 13 31.87 22.39 -34.66
CA ASN A 13 31.10 21.14 -34.68
C ASN A 13 30.10 21.08 -35.81
N TYR A 14 29.86 19.85 -36.32
CA TYR A 14 28.79 19.59 -37.27
C TYR A 14 27.42 19.60 -36.62
N SER A 15 26.44 20.19 -37.31
CA SER A 15 25.03 20.19 -36.92
C SER A 15 24.19 19.55 -38.04
N LEU A 16 23.19 18.77 -37.63
CA LEU A 16 22.17 18.25 -38.55
C LEU A 16 21.08 19.33 -38.70
N LYS A 17 20.83 19.75 -39.97
CA LYS A 17 19.76 20.66 -40.32
C LYS A 17 18.68 19.90 -41.07
N ARG A 18 17.46 19.81 -40.54
CA ARG A 18 16.34 19.16 -41.21
C ARG A 18 15.05 19.94 -41.04
N ARG A 19 14.19 19.86 -42.03
CA ARG A 19 12.85 20.42 -41.98
C ARG A 19 11.97 19.53 -41.11
N VAL A 20 11.13 20.14 -40.25
CA VAL A 20 10.11 19.40 -39.48
C VAL A 20 9.06 18.86 -40.46
N PRO A 21 8.77 17.55 -40.47
CA PRO A 21 7.69 17.01 -41.29
C PRO A 21 6.33 17.58 -40.89
N VAL A 22 5.42 17.80 -41.86
CA VAL A 22 4.13 18.46 -41.62
C VAL A 22 3.27 17.76 -40.56
N GLU A 23 3.38 16.42 -40.49
CA GLU A 23 2.69 15.59 -39.51
C GLU A 23 3.04 15.92 -38.03
N TYR A 24 4.21 16.53 -37.81
CA TYR A 24 4.66 16.90 -36.44
C TYR A 24 4.52 18.39 -36.11
N HIS A 25 3.94 19.21 -37.03
CA HIS A 25 3.78 20.65 -36.78
C HIS A 25 2.86 20.98 -35.60
N SER A 26 2.00 20.03 -35.19
CA SER A 26 1.18 20.21 -33.96
C SER A 26 1.96 20.09 -32.66
N VAL A 27 3.12 19.44 -32.68
CA VAL A 27 4.00 19.21 -31.51
C VAL A 27 5.35 19.91 -31.60
N ASP A 28 5.67 20.47 -32.78
CA ASP A 28 6.87 21.30 -33.02
C ASP A 28 6.57 22.31 -34.12
N ASP A 29 6.43 23.58 -33.75
CA ASP A 29 6.05 24.69 -34.63
C ASP A 29 7.20 25.23 -35.50
N ARG A 30 8.42 24.73 -35.27
CA ARG A 30 9.59 25.14 -36.04
C ARG A 30 9.52 24.58 -37.49
N GLU A 31 9.86 25.41 -38.47
CA GLU A 31 10.02 24.90 -39.85
C GLU A 31 11.24 24.01 -40.02
N VAL A 32 12.32 24.28 -39.25
CA VAL A 32 13.61 23.61 -39.35
C VAL A 32 14.22 23.42 -37.99
N VAL A 33 14.69 22.21 -37.73
CA VAL A 33 15.47 21.88 -36.54
C VAL A 33 16.97 21.85 -36.83
N TRP A 34 17.75 22.30 -35.88
CA TRP A 34 19.20 22.25 -35.86
C TRP A 34 19.66 21.46 -34.66
N ILE A 35 20.33 20.34 -34.89
CA ILE A 35 20.75 19.44 -33.81
C ILE A 35 22.28 19.33 -33.85
N SER A 36 22.98 19.71 -32.77
CA SER A 36 24.42 19.51 -32.67
C SER A 36 24.75 18.02 -32.66
N LEU A 37 25.79 17.67 -33.40
CA LEU A 37 26.29 16.28 -33.41
C LEU A 37 27.54 16.11 -32.53
N ASP A 38 27.99 17.20 -31.91
CA ASP A 38 29.14 17.28 -31.01
C ASP A 38 30.37 16.54 -31.53
N THR A 39 30.71 16.86 -32.79
CA THR A 39 31.91 16.33 -33.48
C THR A 39 32.33 17.28 -34.59
N ASP A 40 33.63 17.40 -34.76
CA ASP A 40 34.31 18.11 -35.87
C ASP A 40 34.61 17.19 -37.08
N SER A 41 34.41 15.87 -36.90
CA SER A 41 34.64 14.86 -37.92
C SER A 41 33.39 14.66 -38.80
N LEU A 42 33.49 14.92 -40.09
CA LEU A 42 32.40 14.66 -41.06
C LEU A 42 31.99 13.18 -41.12
N VAL A 43 32.94 12.26 -40.90
CA VAL A 43 32.67 10.81 -40.94
C VAL A 43 31.79 10.44 -39.75
N LEU A 44 32.16 10.85 -38.54
CA LEU A 44 31.38 10.63 -37.32
C LEU A 44 30.04 11.37 -37.36
N ALA A 45 29.99 12.55 -37.96
CA ALA A 45 28.76 13.30 -38.12
C ALA A 45 27.76 12.57 -39.04
N ARG A 46 28.22 11.86 -40.05
CA ARG A 46 27.37 11.02 -40.92
C ARG A 46 26.77 9.83 -40.17
N GLU A 47 27.58 9.15 -39.39
CA GLU A 47 27.12 8.01 -38.57
C GLU A 47 26.08 8.46 -37.53
N LYS A 48 26.42 9.48 -36.74
CA LYS A 48 25.53 10.03 -35.70
C LYS A 48 24.22 10.62 -36.25
N SER A 49 24.26 11.20 -37.47
CA SER A 49 23.12 11.95 -38.00
C SER A 49 21.86 11.13 -38.20
N GLN A 50 22.00 9.83 -38.51
CA GLN A 50 20.86 8.93 -38.70
C GLN A 50 20.18 8.56 -37.39
N ASP A 51 20.99 8.23 -36.36
CA ASP A 51 20.48 7.83 -35.07
C ASP A 51 19.86 9.01 -34.30
N VAL A 52 20.51 10.18 -34.37
CA VAL A 52 19.97 11.42 -33.80
C VAL A 52 18.68 11.84 -34.46
N TRP A 53 18.56 11.66 -35.80
CA TRP A 53 17.31 11.96 -36.50
C TRP A 53 16.20 11.00 -36.17
N LYS A 54 16.48 9.69 -36.04
CA LYS A 54 15.51 8.68 -35.60
C LYS A 54 15.01 8.96 -34.19
N ALA A 55 15.93 9.29 -33.27
CA ALA A 55 15.58 9.66 -31.90
C ALA A 55 14.68 10.90 -31.86
N HIS A 56 14.93 11.89 -32.74
CA HIS A 56 14.13 13.11 -32.83
C HIS A 56 12.70 12.83 -33.35
N ILE A 57 12.57 12.00 -34.38
CA ILE A 57 11.27 11.53 -34.90
C ILE A 57 10.52 10.76 -33.79
N ALA A 58 11.17 9.81 -33.12
CA ALA A 58 10.56 9.07 -32.03
C ALA A 58 10.05 9.99 -30.91
N GLY A 59 10.78 11.08 -30.60
CA GLY A 59 10.32 12.11 -29.65
C GLY A 59 9.06 12.85 -30.13
N TRP A 60 8.92 13.15 -31.42
CA TRP A 60 7.69 13.73 -31.98
C TRP A 60 6.52 12.74 -32.00
N GLU A 61 6.76 11.48 -32.37
CA GLU A 61 5.76 10.41 -32.33
C GLU A 61 5.24 10.18 -30.91
N ALA A 62 6.15 10.15 -29.93
CA ALA A 62 5.79 10.04 -28.50
C ALA A 62 4.93 11.23 -28.04
N ARG A 63 5.24 12.45 -28.48
CA ARG A 63 4.42 13.65 -28.18
C ARG A 63 3.04 13.57 -28.83
N LEU A 64 2.96 13.11 -30.09
CA LEU A 64 1.69 12.90 -30.77
C LEU A 64 0.83 11.80 -30.13
N ALA A 65 1.47 10.71 -29.70
CA ALA A 65 0.81 9.61 -29.00
C ALA A 65 0.41 9.94 -27.57
N GLY A 66 0.85 11.10 -27.02
CA GLY A 66 0.64 11.46 -25.61
C GLY A 66 1.47 10.60 -24.66
N GLU A 67 2.49 9.90 -25.16
CA GLU A 67 3.40 9.11 -24.35
C GLU A 67 4.39 10.00 -23.59
N SER A 68 4.51 9.76 -22.29
CA SER A 68 5.02 10.69 -21.29
C SER A 68 6.54 10.71 -21.06
N GLU A 69 7.34 9.94 -21.78
CA GLU A 69 8.78 9.80 -21.45
C GLU A 69 9.55 11.13 -21.62
N ASP A 70 9.30 11.88 -22.68
CA ASP A 70 9.96 13.17 -22.90
C ASP A 70 9.44 14.24 -21.91
N ALA A 71 8.13 14.29 -21.68
CA ALA A 71 7.53 15.19 -20.69
C ALA A 71 8.00 14.89 -19.25
N THR A 72 8.14 13.61 -18.91
CA THR A 72 8.67 13.18 -17.61
C THR A 72 10.13 13.60 -17.46
N GLN A 73 10.95 13.41 -18.48
CA GLN A 73 12.36 13.79 -18.46
C GLN A 73 12.55 15.32 -18.37
N HIS A 74 11.75 16.10 -19.11
CA HIS A 74 11.74 17.56 -19.00
C HIS A 74 11.34 18.02 -17.60
N PHE A 75 10.33 17.40 -17.02
CA PHE A 75 9.90 17.70 -15.66
C PHE A 75 10.97 17.36 -14.61
N GLU A 76 11.60 16.16 -14.71
CA GLU A 76 12.71 15.78 -13.83
C GLU A 76 13.91 16.74 -13.97
N THR A 77 14.22 17.16 -15.19
CA THR A 77 15.27 18.15 -15.46
C THR A 77 14.93 19.50 -14.82
N ALA A 78 13.68 19.96 -14.94
CA ALA A 78 13.24 21.20 -14.31
C ALA A 78 13.33 21.14 -12.77
N LYS A 79 12.96 20.01 -12.17
CA LYS A 79 13.14 19.80 -10.71
C LYS A 79 14.61 19.86 -10.30
N ALA A 80 15.48 19.16 -11.05
CA ALA A 80 16.91 19.17 -10.77
C ALA A 80 17.52 20.57 -10.90
N LEU A 81 17.10 21.36 -11.90
CA LEU A 81 17.54 22.76 -12.06
C LEU A 81 17.04 23.65 -10.92
N ALA A 82 15.80 23.49 -10.49
CA ALA A 82 15.26 24.22 -9.34
C ALA A 82 16.03 23.88 -8.06
N ASP A 83 16.25 22.59 -7.78
CA ASP A 83 17.02 22.12 -6.63
C ASP A 83 18.46 22.67 -6.62
N ALA A 84 19.14 22.71 -7.77
CA ALA A 84 20.48 23.27 -7.92
C ALA A 84 20.53 24.76 -7.56
N LYS A 85 19.40 25.46 -7.61
CA LYS A 85 19.24 26.87 -7.21
C LYS A 85 18.72 27.02 -5.77
N GLY A 86 18.56 25.93 -5.03
CA GLY A 86 18.04 25.95 -3.66
C GLY A 86 16.54 26.28 -3.58
N ILE A 87 15.78 26.15 -4.68
CA ILE A 87 14.35 26.36 -4.74
C ILE A 87 13.62 25.07 -5.10
N GLN A 88 12.48 24.82 -4.48
CA GLN A 88 11.62 23.69 -4.86
C GLN A 88 10.86 24.02 -6.15
N TYR A 89 10.81 23.08 -7.11
CA TYR A 89 9.93 23.22 -8.25
C TYR A 89 8.47 23.29 -7.79
N LEU A 90 7.72 24.26 -8.30
CA LEU A 90 6.28 24.43 -8.12
C LEU A 90 5.63 24.70 -9.49
N PRO A 91 4.45 24.17 -9.79
CA PRO A 91 3.70 24.54 -10.99
C PRO A 91 3.42 26.07 -11.04
N VAL A 92 3.31 26.62 -12.25
CA VAL A 92 3.12 28.07 -12.46
C VAL A 92 1.98 28.68 -11.66
N THR A 93 0.87 27.93 -11.48
CA THR A 93 -0.28 28.37 -10.67
C THR A 93 0.08 28.56 -9.20
N GLN A 94 0.94 27.73 -8.65
CA GLN A 94 1.41 27.87 -7.26
C GLN A 94 2.51 28.94 -7.12
N VAL A 95 3.34 29.09 -8.17
CA VAL A 95 4.34 30.16 -8.21
C VAL A 95 3.66 31.54 -8.20
N ALA A 96 2.54 31.69 -8.93
CA ALA A 96 1.77 32.93 -8.97
C ALA A 96 1.16 33.32 -7.61
N ASP A 97 0.90 32.36 -6.74
CA ASP A 97 0.32 32.58 -5.41
C ASP A 97 1.39 32.79 -4.30
N LEU A 98 2.68 32.78 -4.66
CA LEU A 98 3.75 32.96 -3.69
C LEU A 98 3.84 34.42 -3.19
N PRO A 99 4.34 34.62 -1.95
CA PRO A 99 4.73 35.95 -1.48
C PRO A 99 5.73 36.59 -2.44
N ILE A 100 5.64 37.91 -2.58
CA ILE A 100 6.45 38.66 -3.56
C ILE A 100 7.97 38.47 -3.36
N GLU A 101 8.40 38.32 -2.11
CA GLU A 101 9.81 38.06 -1.76
C GLU A 101 10.30 36.71 -2.31
N ASP A 102 9.47 35.64 -2.26
CA ASP A 102 9.83 34.34 -2.76
C ASP A 102 9.77 34.30 -4.29
N LEU A 103 8.83 35.03 -4.90
CA LEU A 103 8.79 35.21 -6.34
C LEU A 103 10.06 35.96 -6.86
N LEU A 104 10.49 37.02 -6.19
CA LEU A 104 11.71 37.76 -6.54
C LEU A 104 12.94 36.84 -6.44
N LYS A 105 13.10 36.07 -5.37
CA LYS A 105 14.20 35.09 -5.23
C LYS A 105 14.23 34.10 -6.40
N ARG A 106 13.09 33.66 -6.87
CA ARG A 106 12.98 32.75 -8.03
C ARG A 106 13.45 33.44 -9.31
N ILE A 107 13.01 34.67 -9.55
CA ILE A 107 13.42 35.48 -10.71
C ILE A 107 14.93 35.76 -10.68
N GLU A 108 15.47 36.16 -9.54
CA GLU A 108 16.90 36.42 -9.35
C GLU A 108 17.76 35.15 -9.52
N SER A 109 17.22 33.98 -9.30
CA SER A 109 17.91 32.71 -9.51
C SER A 109 18.12 32.34 -10.98
N ILE A 110 17.41 33.02 -11.91
CA ILE A 110 17.49 32.74 -13.35
C ILE A 110 18.81 33.31 -13.89
N GLY A 111 19.67 32.43 -14.40
CA GLY A 111 20.92 32.82 -15.03
C GLY A 111 20.69 33.41 -16.42
N LEU A 112 21.69 34.15 -16.90
CA LEU A 112 21.73 34.68 -18.27
C LEU A 112 22.53 33.73 -19.15
N HIS A 113 22.05 33.51 -20.37
CA HIS A 113 22.76 32.85 -21.44
C HIS A 113 22.80 33.78 -22.65
N ARG A 114 24.01 34.25 -23.03
CA ARG A 114 24.21 35.25 -24.10
C ARG A 114 23.41 36.56 -23.90
N ASP A 115 23.40 37.06 -22.66
CA ASP A 115 22.69 38.28 -22.25
C ASP A 115 21.13 38.14 -22.25
N GLU A 116 20.58 36.94 -22.47
CA GLU A 116 19.17 36.67 -22.37
C GLU A 116 18.90 35.69 -21.22
N PRO A 117 17.72 35.71 -20.57
CA PRO A 117 17.36 34.72 -19.55
C PRO A 117 17.45 33.29 -20.09
N ASP A 118 18.11 32.40 -19.34
CA ASP A 118 18.14 30.97 -19.68
C ASP A 118 16.74 30.39 -19.58
N THR A 119 16.18 29.96 -20.69
CA THR A 119 14.81 29.52 -20.79
C THR A 119 14.53 28.23 -19.99
N ALA A 120 15.51 27.32 -19.86
CA ALA A 120 15.35 26.11 -19.08
C ALA A 120 15.33 26.43 -17.58
N GLN A 121 16.21 27.33 -17.13
CA GLN A 121 16.23 27.81 -15.73
C GLN A 121 14.99 28.65 -15.41
N ALA A 122 14.52 29.48 -16.35
CA ALA A 122 13.28 30.24 -16.21
C ALA A 122 12.08 29.33 -16.08
N GLY A 123 11.99 28.29 -16.93
CA GLY A 123 10.95 27.26 -16.84
C GLY A 123 10.96 26.53 -15.50
N ALA A 124 12.13 26.18 -14.99
CA ALA A 124 12.29 25.52 -13.71
C ALA A 124 11.94 26.45 -12.52
N ALA A 125 12.38 27.69 -12.54
CA ALA A 125 12.15 28.65 -11.46
C ALA A 125 10.69 29.13 -11.39
N LEU A 126 10.05 29.34 -12.54
CA LEU A 126 8.71 29.88 -12.66
C LEU A 126 7.61 28.82 -12.86
N GLY A 127 7.99 27.53 -12.88
CA GLY A 127 7.03 26.45 -12.95
C GLY A 127 6.34 26.30 -14.32
N ALA A 128 7.02 26.70 -15.39
CA ALA A 128 6.46 26.67 -16.74
C ALA A 128 6.61 25.32 -17.46
N VAL A 129 7.19 24.31 -16.80
CA VAL A 129 7.26 22.95 -17.34
C VAL A 129 6.05 22.16 -16.88
N ASP A 130 5.31 21.58 -17.82
CA ASP A 130 4.11 20.83 -17.51
C ASP A 130 4.40 19.59 -16.66
N VAL A 131 3.54 19.35 -15.67
CA VAL A 131 3.58 18.12 -14.88
C VAL A 131 3.15 16.95 -15.78
N PRO A 132 3.89 15.82 -15.79
CA PRO A 132 3.52 14.66 -16.60
C PRO A 132 2.08 14.22 -16.37
N LYS A 133 1.37 13.90 -17.44
CA LYS A 133 -0.02 13.41 -17.38
C LYS A 133 -0.05 11.97 -16.89
N LEU A 134 0.09 11.78 -15.59
CA LEU A 134 0.03 10.49 -14.94
C LEU A 134 -1.43 10.15 -14.64
N THR A 135 -1.99 9.11 -15.25
CA THR A 135 -3.36 8.65 -14.97
C THR A 135 -3.46 8.02 -13.57
N ILE A 136 -4.69 7.87 -13.07
CA ILE A 136 -4.93 7.27 -11.76
C ILE A 136 -4.42 5.82 -11.71
N SER A 137 -4.59 5.04 -12.79
CA SER A 137 -4.08 3.66 -12.85
C SER A 137 -2.56 3.59 -12.91
N GLU A 138 -1.92 4.49 -13.64
CA GLU A 138 -0.46 4.62 -13.68
C GLU A 138 0.09 5.06 -12.31
N ALA A 139 -0.58 6.02 -11.65
CA ALA A 139 -0.23 6.42 -10.29
C ALA A 139 -0.29 5.24 -9.29
N LEU A 140 -1.24 4.31 -9.45
CA LEU A 140 -1.25 3.09 -8.66
C LEU A 140 -0.03 2.19 -8.97
N GLY A 141 0.39 2.10 -10.22
CA GLY A 141 1.62 1.41 -10.62
C GLY A 141 2.86 2.00 -9.94
N GLU A 142 3.04 3.31 -10.08
CA GLU A 142 4.12 4.06 -9.45
C GLU A 142 4.11 3.91 -7.92
N TYR A 143 2.93 3.93 -7.29
CA TYR A 143 2.79 3.74 -5.86
C TYR A 143 3.44 2.43 -5.37
N TRP A 144 3.36 1.33 -6.14
CA TRP A 144 3.99 0.06 -5.75
C TRP A 144 5.51 0.16 -5.70
N ASP A 145 6.10 0.86 -6.65
CA ASP A 145 7.54 1.04 -6.73
C ASP A 145 8.06 1.98 -5.63
N LEU A 146 7.32 3.05 -5.38
CA LEU A 146 7.65 4.04 -4.36
C LEU A 146 7.47 3.54 -2.91
N THR A 147 6.72 2.45 -2.71
CA THR A 147 6.39 1.92 -1.37
C THR A 147 6.89 0.50 -1.14
N LYS A 148 7.96 0.08 -1.82
CA LYS A 148 8.59 -1.24 -1.65
C LYS A 148 9.03 -1.50 -0.21
N ASP A 149 9.49 -0.47 0.49
CA ASP A 149 9.85 -0.50 1.90
C ASP A 149 8.71 -1.00 2.80
N ARG A 150 7.46 -0.65 2.49
CA ARG A 150 6.28 -1.03 3.28
C ARG A 150 5.90 -2.50 3.19
N ILE A 151 6.52 -3.24 2.29
CA ILE A 151 6.19 -4.66 2.05
C ILE A 151 7.37 -5.62 2.25
N MET A 152 8.57 -5.13 2.54
CA MET A 152 9.80 -5.93 2.61
C MET A 152 9.72 -7.11 3.57
N GLU A 153 9.03 -6.94 4.71
CA GLU A 153 8.90 -7.99 5.75
C GLU A 153 7.57 -8.75 5.67
N LYS A 154 6.77 -8.51 4.63
CA LYS A 154 5.44 -9.13 4.50
C LYS A 154 5.51 -10.43 3.72
N SER A 155 4.73 -11.42 4.17
CA SER A 155 4.48 -12.63 3.38
C SER A 155 3.70 -12.31 2.09
N PRO A 156 3.70 -13.20 1.08
CA PRO A 156 2.94 -13.02 -0.16
C PRO A 156 1.46 -12.72 0.08
N ASP A 157 0.79 -13.44 1.01
CA ASP A 157 -0.60 -13.15 1.36
C ASP A 157 -0.78 -11.79 2.02
N GLN A 158 0.16 -11.38 2.89
CA GLN A 158 0.13 -10.05 3.51
C GLN A 158 0.34 -8.94 2.48
N VAL A 159 1.21 -9.13 1.49
CA VAL A 159 1.39 -8.20 0.35
C VAL A 159 0.08 -8.10 -0.44
N ARG A 160 -0.53 -9.23 -0.78
CA ARG A 160 -1.83 -9.26 -1.49
C ARG A 160 -2.90 -8.51 -0.71
N ARG A 161 -3.05 -8.77 0.60
CA ARG A 161 -4.02 -8.07 1.48
C ARG A 161 -3.73 -6.58 1.64
N TRP A 162 -2.47 -6.18 1.55
CA TRP A 162 -2.08 -4.78 1.58
C TRP A 162 -2.39 -4.08 0.25
N LYS A 163 -2.21 -4.75 -0.89
CA LYS A 163 -2.50 -4.21 -2.23
C LYS A 163 -3.99 -4.14 -2.53
N ASN A 164 -4.75 -5.18 -2.23
CA ASN A 164 -6.16 -5.33 -2.61
C ASN A 164 -7.07 -4.14 -2.25
N PRO A 165 -7.02 -3.54 -1.04
CA PRO A 165 -7.86 -2.39 -0.71
C PRO A 165 -7.56 -1.16 -1.58
N ARG A 166 -6.30 -0.94 -1.97
CA ARG A 166 -5.88 0.17 -2.83
C ARG A 166 -6.33 -0.04 -4.26
N ILE A 167 -6.13 -1.26 -4.78
CA ILE A 167 -6.63 -1.67 -6.10
C ILE A 167 -8.15 -1.48 -6.16
N LYS A 168 -8.87 -1.91 -5.13
CA LYS A 168 -10.33 -1.76 -5.06
C LYS A 168 -10.75 -0.29 -5.05
N ALA A 169 -10.10 0.55 -4.23
CA ALA A 169 -10.42 1.97 -4.13
C ALA A 169 -10.21 2.70 -5.46
N VAL A 170 -9.07 2.48 -6.12
CA VAL A 170 -8.77 3.00 -7.46
C VAL A 170 -9.81 2.50 -8.46
N LYS A 171 -10.07 1.19 -8.51
CA LYS A 171 -11.07 0.61 -9.43
C LYS A 171 -12.49 1.17 -9.20
N ASN A 172 -12.90 1.39 -7.97
CA ASN A 172 -14.20 2.00 -7.67
C ASN A 172 -14.29 3.42 -8.21
N PHE A 173 -13.24 4.22 -8.01
CA PHE A 173 -13.18 5.59 -8.51
C PHE A 173 -13.13 5.63 -10.04
N THR A 174 -12.23 4.90 -10.68
CA THR A 174 -12.07 4.92 -12.15
C THR A 174 -13.30 4.39 -12.88
N LYS A 175 -14.02 3.45 -12.28
CA LYS A 175 -15.30 2.94 -12.83
C LYS A 175 -16.41 3.99 -12.74
N LEU A 176 -16.43 4.81 -11.70
CA LEU A 176 -17.48 5.81 -11.47
C LEU A 176 -17.23 7.09 -12.27
N ILE A 177 -16.00 7.58 -12.27
CA ILE A 177 -15.61 8.86 -12.86
C ILE A 177 -14.93 8.66 -14.21
N SER A 178 -13.72 8.18 -14.23
CA SER A 178 -12.88 7.73 -15.36
C SER A 178 -11.44 7.51 -14.88
N ASP A 179 -10.61 6.88 -15.73
CA ASP A 179 -9.15 6.82 -15.53
C ASP A 179 -8.50 8.05 -16.18
N LYS A 180 -8.56 9.17 -15.52
CA LYS A 180 -8.01 10.45 -15.97
C LYS A 180 -6.69 10.80 -15.27
N PRO A 181 -5.93 11.79 -15.79
CA PRO A 181 -4.74 12.28 -15.11
C PRO A 181 -5.04 12.73 -13.68
N ILE A 182 -4.13 12.43 -12.74
CA ILE A 182 -4.32 12.79 -11.33
C ILE A 182 -4.37 14.31 -11.13
N ALA A 183 -3.72 15.07 -11.99
CA ALA A 183 -3.76 16.55 -11.99
C ALA A 183 -5.15 17.11 -12.37
N GLU A 184 -5.97 16.31 -13.07
CA GLU A 184 -7.29 16.71 -13.54
C GLU A 184 -8.43 16.25 -12.60
N ILE A 185 -8.09 15.66 -11.45
CA ILE A 185 -9.08 15.29 -10.44
C ILE A 185 -9.62 16.55 -9.78
N THR A 186 -10.92 16.76 -9.91
CA THR A 186 -11.61 17.92 -9.33
C THR A 186 -12.23 17.60 -7.98
N ARG A 187 -12.59 18.65 -7.24
CA ARG A 187 -13.39 18.50 -6.02
C ARG A 187 -14.73 17.85 -6.28
N ASP A 188 -15.36 18.16 -7.41
CA ASP A 188 -16.65 17.59 -7.79
C ASP A 188 -16.56 16.09 -8.07
N ASP A 189 -15.47 15.60 -8.67
CA ASP A 189 -15.21 14.16 -8.82
C ASP A 189 -15.17 13.46 -7.45
N MET A 190 -14.48 14.07 -6.48
CA MET A 190 -14.37 13.52 -5.13
C MET A 190 -15.70 13.57 -4.36
N LEU A 191 -16.49 14.61 -4.57
CA LEU A 191 -17.85 14.71 -4.00
C LEU A 191 -18.79 13.70 -4.65
N ALA A 192 -18.69 13.46 -5.96
CA ALA A 192 -19.44 12.41 -6.66
C ALA A 192 -19.07 11.01 -6.12
N PHE A 193 -17.78 10.76 -5.90
CA PHE A 193 -17.34 9.50 -5.29
C PHE A 193 -17.87 9.33 -3.85
N ARG A 194 -17.88 10.40 -3.07
CA ARG A 194 -18.48 10.41 -1.73
C ARG A 194 -19.99 10.16 -1.77
N ALA A 195 -20.71 10.81 -2.67
CA ALA A 195 -22.16 10.64 -2.83
C ALA A 195 -22.53 9.20 -3.25
N TRP A 196 -21.75 8.61 -4.15
CA TRP A 196 -21.90 7.20 -4.55
C TRP A 196 -21.74 6.23 -3.37
N TRP A 197 -20.77 6.46 -2.48
CA TRP A 197 -20.62 5.67 -1.28
C TRP A 197 -21.72 5.91 -0.26
N LEU A 198 -22.15 7.18 -0.09
CA LEU A 198 -23.26 7.53 0.83
C LEU A 198 -24.54 6.80 0.42
N MET A 199 -24.90 6.85 -0.85
CA MET A 199 -26.05 6.09 -1.39
C MET A 199 -25.96 4.59 -1.06
N ARG A 200 -24.78 3.98 -1.20
CA ARG A 200 -24.57 2.56 -0.88
C ARG A 200 -24.65 2.26 0.62
N VAL A 201 -24.28 3.21 1.46
CA VAL A 201 -24.49 3.09 2.92
C VAL A 201 -25.96 3.17 3.27
N GLU A 202 -26.68 4.12 2.70
CA GLU A 202 -28.09 4.38 3.00
C GLU A 202 -29.02 3.33 2.40
N VAL A 203 -28.83 2.97 1.13
CA VAL A 203 -29.75 2.10 0.39
C VAL A 203 -29.33 0.63 0.45
N GLU A 204 -28.03 0.32 0.27
CA GLU A 204 -27.54 -1.06 0.30
C GLU A 204 -27.14 -1.54 1.70
N GLY A 205 -27.22 -0.70 2.73
CA GLY A 205 -26.82 -1.04 4.10
C GLY A 205 -25.34 -1.32 4.27
N ARG A 206 -24.47 -0.77 3.40
CA ARG A 206 -23.02 -0.93 3.52
C ARG A 206 -22.49 -0.21 4.75
N ASP A 207 -21.38 -0.70 5.28
CA ASP A 207 -20.73 -0.09 6.45
C ASP A 207 -19.96 1.19 6.06
N ALA A 208 -20.20 2.29 6.76
CA ALA A 208 -19.52 3.57 6.51
C ALA A 208 -18.00 3.47 6.66
N GLY A 209 -17.51 2.62 7.57
CA GLY A 209 -16.08 2.35 7.71
C GLY A 209 -15.47 1.65 6.49
N THR A 210 -16.28 0.96 5.68
CA THR A 210 -15.83 0.41 4.38
C THR A 210 -15.67 1.50 3.34
N ALA A 211 -16.59 2.47 3.29
CA ALA A 211 -16.47 3.66 2.45
C ALA A 211 -15.24 4.49 2.83
N ASN A 212 -15.07 4.74 4.12
CA ASN A 212 -13.94 5.51 4.65
C ASN A 212 -12.59 4.88 4.30
N LYS A 213 -12.48 3.54 4.31
CA LYS A 213 -11.27 2.83 3.85
C LYS A 213 -10.97 3.09 2.38
N ASP A 214 -11.98 3.13 1.50
CA ASP A 214 -11.77 3.44 0.09
C ASP A 214 -11.25 4.87 -0.08
N PHE A 215 -11.81 5.88 0.61
CA PHE A 215 -11.30 7.26 0.57
C PHE A 215 -9.86 7.35 1.09
N ILE A 216 -9.56 6.70 2.22
CA ILE A 216 -8.22 6.70 2.82
C ILE A 216 -7.21 6.04 1.86
N HIS A 217 -7.55 4.89 1.27
CA HIS A 217 -6.63 4.17 0.38
C HIS A 217 -6.43 4.91 -0.94
N PHE A 218 -7.49 5.46 -1.53
CA PHE A 218 -7.41 6.28 -2.74
C PHE A 218 -6.54 7.52 -2.50
N GLY A 219 -6.87 8.30 -1.47
CA GLY A 219 -6.09 9.49 -1.10
C GLY A 219 -4.64 9.18 -0.75
N SER A 220 -4.38 8.05 -0.06
CA SER A 220 -3.01 7.60 0.25
C SER A 220 -2.19 7.29 -1.00
N VAL A 221 -2.78 6.66 -2.03
CA VAL A 221 -2.10 6.39 -3.30
C VAL A 221 -1.70 7.70 -3.97
N LEU A 222 -2.67 8.60 -4.16
CA LEU A 222 -2.42 9.86 -4.86
C LEU A 222 -1.46 10.78 -4.10
N LYS A 223 -1.65 10.96 -2.80
CA LYS A 223 -0.75 11.80 -1.97
C LYS A 223 0.67 11.25 -1.97
N THR A 224 0.86 9.93 -1.79
CA THR A 224 2.20 9.34 -1.77
C THR A 224 2.91 9.54 -3.11
N VAL A 225 2.22 9.36 -4.24
CA VAL A 225 2.81 9.59 -5.58
C VAL A 225 3.12 11.07 -5.78
N ASN A 226 2.18 11.96 -5.45
CA ASN A 226 2.39 13.40 -5.53
C ASN A 226 3.62 13.85 -4.73
N ASP A 227 3.74 13.38 -3.49
CA ASP A 227 4.81 13.79 -2.58
C ASP A 227 6.17 13.22 -3.00
N LEU A 228 6.26 11.92 -3.24
CA LEU A 228 7.53 11.26 -3.54
C LEU A 228 8.04 11.54 -4.97
N LYS A 229 7.13 11.76 -5.92
CA LYS A 229 7.51 12.26 -7.25
C LYS A 229 7.60 13.79 -7.32
N ARG A 230 7.24 14.47 -6.23
CA ARG A 230 7.33 15.94 -6.12
C ARG A 230 6.56 16.66 -7.25
N LEU A 231 5.31 16.17 -7.51
CA LEU A 231 4.49 16.69 -8.60
C LEU A 231 3.90 18.08 -8.27
N GLY A 232 3.84 18.47 -7.00
CA GLY A 232 3.33 19.77 -6.56
C GLY A 232 1.82 19.95 -6.80
N LEU A 233 1.04 18.86 -6.88
CA LEU A 233 -0.39 18.94 -7.16
C LEU A 233 -1.19 19.24 -5.89
N ASN A 234 -2.20 20.11 -6.01
CA ASN A 234 -3.20 20.30 -4.95
C ASN A 234 -4.36 19.30 -5.12
N LEU A 235 -4.24 18.15 -4.47
CA LEU A 235 -5.19 17.05 -4.61
C LEU A 235 -6.42 17.23 -3.69
N PRO A 236 -7.67 17.25 -4.22
CA PRO A 236 -8.88 17.54 -3.45
C PRO A 236 -9.43 16.32 -2.69
N VAL A 237 -8.55 15.53 -2.04
CA VAL A 237 -8.88 14.22 -1.44
C VAL A 237 -9.27 14.27 0.05
N ASP A 238 -9.25 15.44 0.68
CA ASP A 238 -9.54 15.60 2.10
C ASP A 238 -11.03 15.88 2.38
N GLY A 239 -11.46 15.68 3.64
CA GLY A 239 -12.81 16.01 4.08
C GLY A 239 -13.94 15.13 3.50
N LEU A 240 -13.65 13.88 3.13
CA LEU A 240 -14.61 12.98 2.47
C LEU A 240 -15.24 11.96 3.40
N LEU A 241 -14.68 11.77 4.60
CA LEU A 241 -15.10 10.70 5.50
C LEU A 241 -16.57 10.81 5.88
N LEU A 242 -17.24 9.67 5.91
CA LEU A 242 -18.61 9.53 6.42
C LEU A 242 -18.56 9.30 7.94
N ALA A 243 -19.56 9.81 8.64
CA ALA A 243 -19.71 9.53 10.05
C ALA A 243 -19.93 8.03 10.28
N GLU A 244 -19.09 7.44 11.14
CA GLU A 244 -19.23 6.04 11.54
C GLU A 244 -20.12 5.94 12.77
N GLY A 245 -21.10 5.04 12.74
CA GLY A 245 -21.88 4.68 13.92
C GLY A 245 -21.05 3.94 14.96
N LYS A 246 -21.65 3.60 16.10
CA LYS A 246 -20.99 2.79 17.12
C LYS A 246 -20.49 1.48 16.50
N LYS A 247 -19.19 1.21 16.66
CA LYS A 247 -18.58 -0.05 16.20
C LYS A 247 -19.28 -1.23 16.90
N LYS A 248 -19.89 -2.08 16.12
CA LYS A 248 -20.48 -3.34 16.60
C LYS A 248 -19.32 -4.29 16.94
N SER A 249 -19.14 -4.62 18.25
CA SER A 249 -18.22 -5.67 18.64
C SER A 249 -18.73 -7.03 18.15
N ARG A 250 -17.82 -7.92 17.76
CA ARG A 250 -18.19 -9.31 17.50
C ARG A 250 -18.59 -9.98 18.79
N PRO A 251 -19.68 -10.77 18.83
CA PRO A 251 -20.06 -11.51 20.01
C PRO A 251 -19.02 -12.57 20.36
N GLN A 252 -18.91 -12.87 21.63
CA GLN A 252 -18.15 -13.97 22.18
C GLN A 252 -19.07 -15.19 22.32
N PHE A 253 -18.58 -16.40 22.10
CA PHE A 253 -19.29 -17.63 22.48
C PHE A 253 -19.37 -17.71 24.00
N THR A 254 -20.51 -18.18 24.54
CA THR A 254 -20.59 -18.50 25.95
C THR A 254 -19.72 -19.73 26.28
N THR A 255 -19.23 -19.82 27.51
CA THR A 255 -18.43 -20.98 27.94
C THR A 255 -19.22 -22.28 27.85
N ASP A 256 -20.52 -22.20 28.15
CA ASP A 256 -21.43 -23.34 28.03
C ASP A 256 -21.57 -23.81 26.58
N TRP A 257 -21.76 -22.88 25.64
CA TRP A 257 -21.82 -23.22 24.20
C TRP A 257 -20.51 -23.87 23.72
N ILE A 258 -19.37 -23.36 24.15
CA ILE A 258 -18.08 -23.96 23.80
C ILE A 258 -18.06 -25.41 24.30
N LYS A 259 -18.36 -25.65 25.59
CA LYS A 259 -18.30 -26.99 26.20
C LYS A 259 -19.32 -27.97 25.62
N THR A 260 -20.58 -27.54 25.43
CA THR A 260 -21.67 -28.42 25.10
C THR A 260 -21.93 -28.56 23.61
N LYS A 261 -21.52 -27.62 22.77
CA LYS A 261 -21.75 -27.61 21.33
C LYS A 261 -20.47 -27.72 20.51
N LEU A 262 -19.49 -26.84 20.77
CA LEU A 262 -18.27 -26.83 19.95
C LEU A 262 -17.34 -28.00 20.27
N LEU A 263 -17.30 -28.43 21.54
CA LEU A 263 -16.49 -29.56 22.01
C LEU A 263 -17.28 -30.84 22.19
N ALA A 264 -18.53 -30.88 21.74
CA ALA A 264 -19.31 -32.12 21.74
C ALA A 264 -18.62 -33.19 20.87
N PRO A 265 -18.67 -34.46 21.26
CA PRO A 265 -18.12 -35.56 20.45
C PRO A 265 -18.62 -35.49 18.99
N GLY A 266 -17.74 -35.55 18.04
CA GLY A 266 -18.06 -35.50 16.61
C GLY A 266 -18.40 -34.11 16.04
N ALA A 267 -18.56 -33.10 16.85
CA ALA A 267 -18.98 -31.73 16.39
C ALA A 267 -18.07 -31.14 15.33
N LEU A 268 -16.79 -31.45 15.36
CA LEU A 268 -15.77 -30.90 14.47
C LEU A 268 -15.15 -31.92 13.51
N ASP A 269 -15.69 -33.13 13.42
CA ASP A 269 -15.09 -34.24 12.63
C ASP A 269 -15.10 -33.98 11.10
N GLY A 270 -15.96 -33.11 10.63
CA GLY A 270 -15.97 -32.70 9.22
C GLY A 270 -14.97 -31.59 8.84
N LEU A 271 -14.23 -31.05 9.81
CA LEU A 271 -13.07 -30.23 9.51
C LEU A 271 -11.83 -31.10 9.26
N ASP A 272 -10.97 -30.71 8.32
CA ASP A 272 -9.66 -31.32 8.22
C ASP A 272 -8.86 -31.14 9.52
N VAL A 273 -7.84 -31.98 9.71
CA VAL A 273 -7.12 -32.05 10.98
C VAL A 273 -6.44 -30.71 11.33
N GLU A 274 -5.88 -30.00 10.35
CA GLU A 274 -5.22 -28.71 10.60
C GLU A 274 -6.23 -27.62 10.98
N ALA A 275 -7.33 -27.49 10.24
CA ALA A 275 -8.38 -26.51 10.56
C ALA A 275 -9.00 -26.77 11.93
N ARG A 276 -9.25 -28.04 12.26
CA ARG A 276 -9.76 -28.47 13.57
C ARG A 276 -8.77 -28.14 14.68
N THR A 277 -7.50 -28.47 14.50
CA THR A 277 -6.45 -28.19 15.49
C THR A 277 -6.29 -26.68 15.72
N ILE A 278 -6.30 -25.87 14.66
CA ILE A 278 -6.22 -24.41 14.78
C ILE A 278 -7.46 -23.88 15.54
N PHE A 279 -8.67 -24.38 15.20
CA PHE A 279 -9.89 -23.97 15.88
C PHE A 279 -9.85 -24.29 17.38
N LEU A 280 -9.49 -25.52 17.75
CA LEU A 280 -9.36 -25.95 19.15
C LEU A 280 -8.19 -25.24 19.86
N GLY A 281 -7.10 -25.02 19.16
CA GLY A 281 -5.97 -24.26 19.65
C GLY A 281 -6.34 -22.83 20.09
N MET A 282 -7.31 -22.21 19.43
CA MET A 282 -7.80 -20.87 19.81
C MET A 282 -8.55 -20.85 21.15
N VAL A 283 -9.11 -21.98 21.59
CA VAL A 283 -9.99 -22.03 22.77
C VAL A 283 -9.27 -21.54 24.02
N ASN A 284 -8.08 -22.04 24.31
CA ASN A 284 -7.33 -21.70 25.53
C ASN A 284 -6.07 -20.84 25.26
N THR A 285 -5.81 -20.46 24.02
CA THR A 285 -4.69 -19.54 23.70
C THR A 285 -5.16 -18.12 23.34
N GLY A 286 -6.39 -18.00 22.85
CA GLY A 286 -6.89 -16.75 22.30
C GLY A 286 -6.05 -16.19 21.14
N ALA A 287 -5.11 -16.94 20.59
CA ALA A 287 -4.28 -16.52 19.47
C ALA A 287 -5.14 -16.20 18.23
N ARG A 288 -4.62 -15.36 17.35
CA ARG A 288 -5.33 -15.08 16.08
C ARG A 288 -5.28 -16.31 15.16
N PRO A 289 -6.33 -16.60 14.38
CA PRO A 289 -6.30 -17.74 13.44
C PRO A 289 -5.04 -17.73 12.56
N SER A 290 -4.64 -16.55 12.06
CA SER A 290 -3.44 -16.41 11.24
C SER A 290 -2.13 -16.54 12.01
N GLU A 291 -2.12 -16.38 13.33
CA GLU A 291 -0.95 -16.65 14.16
C GLU A 291 -0.75 -18.17 14.30
N LEU A 292 -1.80 -18.90 14.63
CA LEU A 292 -1.75 -20.36 14.74
C LEU A 292 -1.46 -21.00 13.39
N ALA A 293 -2.17 -20.61 12.31
CA ALA A 293 -1.96 -21.15 10.97
C ALA A 293 -0.51 -21.00 10.46
N ASN A 294 0.27 -20.08 11.01
CA ASN A 294 1.66 -19.87 10.61
C ASN A 294 2.68 -20.46 11.59
N LEU A 295 2.23 -21.23 12.60
CA LEU A 295 3.17 -21.99 13.44
C LEU A 295 3.93 -23.01 12.59
N ARG A 296 5.19 -23.20 12.92
CA ARG A 296 6.08 -24.21 12.37
C ARG A 296 6.45 -25.19 13.48
N PRO A 297 7.05 -26.35 13.16
CA PRO A 297 7.45 -27.31 14.19
C PRO A 297 8.25 -26.68 15.33
N GLU A 298 9.20 -25.82 15.00
CA GLU A 298 10.06 -25.11 15.96
C GLU A 298 9.32 -24.11 16.87
N HIS A 299 8.05 -23.84 16.58
CA HIS A 299 7.21 -22.94 17.37
C HIS A 299 6.24 -23.68 18.30
N ILE A 300 6.17 -25.00 18.22
CA ILE A 300 5.25 -25.82 18.99
C ILE A 300 6.11 -26.69 19.90
N ILE A 301 6.25 -26.26 21.14
CA ILE A 301 7.11 -26.90 22.12
C ILE A 301 6.23 -27.74 23.05
N LEU A 302 6.20 -29.05 22.82
CA LEU A 302 5.38 -30.01 23.57
C LEU A 302 6.16 -30.77 24.63
N ASP A 303 7.47 -30.96 24.42
CA ASP A 303 8.40 -31.60 25.36
C ASP A 303 9.02 -30.56 26.32
N HIS A 304 8.19 -30.10 27.26
CA HIS A 304 8.56 -29.09 28.27
C HIS A 304 7.64 -29.25 29.48
N ASP A 305 8.09 -28.93 30.70
CA ASP A 305 7.25 -28.95 31.92
C ASP A 305 6.00 -28.10 31.76
N TYR A 306 6.10 -27.02 31.02
CA TYR A 306 5.00 -26.15 30.60
C TYR A 306 4.94 -26.09 29.09
N PRO A 307 4.22 -26.98 28.38
CA PRO A 307 4.09 -26.96 26.93
C PRO A 307 3.57 -25.59 26.43
N TYR A 308 4.11 -25.08 25.32
CA TYR A 308 3.76 -23.75 24.83
C TYR A 308 3.91 -23.64 23.32
N ILE A 309 3.28 -22.59 22.77
CA ILE A 309 3.54 -22.11 21.40
C ILE A 309 4.25 -20.77 21.44
N ARG A 310 5.11 -20.55 20.45
CA ARG A 310 5.82 -19.28 20.27
C ARG A 310 5.29 -18.59 19.01
N ILE A 311 4.70 -17.41 19.18
CA ILE A 311 4.32 -16.54 18.06
C ILE A 311 5.55 -15.70 17.66
N ALA A 312 6.05 -15.92 16.46
CA ALA A 312 7.26 -15.26 15.96
C ALA A 312 7.10 -14.73 14.53
N PRO A 313 7.86 -13.68 14.12
CA PRO A 313 7.74 -13.04 12.80
C PRO A 313 8.55 -13.78 11.72
N VAL A 314 8.37 -15.09 11.56
CA VAL A 314 9.15 -15.87 10.58
C VAL A 314 8.58 -15.72 9.18
N ASN A 315 9.33 -15.05 8.29
CA ASN A 315 8.96 -14.73 6.90
C ASN A 315 7.61 -14.00 6.77
N ARG A 316 7.25 -13.24 7.79
CA ARG A 316 6.02 -12.43 7.83
C ARG A 316 6.11 -11.33 8.86
N GLN A 317 5.38 -10.26 8.66
CA GLN A 317 5.23 -9.19 9.63
C GLN A 317 4.12 -9.55 10.65
N LEU A 318 4.38 -9.38 11.93
CA LEU A 318 3.34 -9.44 12.95
C LEU A 318 2.52 -8.14 12.99
N LYS A 319 1.30 -8.22 13.52
CA LYS A 319 0.37 -7.09 13.54
C LYS A 319 0.85 -5.90 14.38
N SER A 320 1.65 -6.16 15.40
CA SER A 320 2.25 -5.16 16.29
C SER A 320 3.61 -5.66 16.78
N LYS A 321 4.46 -4.76 17.25
CA LYS A 321 5.77 -5.12 17.86
C LYS A 321 5.63 -6.07 19.04
N ASN A 322 4.57 -5.92 19.84
CA ASN A 322 4.29 -6.76 21.00
C ASN A 322 3.56 -8.08 20.67
N ALA A 323 3.40 -8.40 19.38
CA ALA A 323 2.72 -9.64 18.99
C ALA A 323 3.62 -10.88 19.11
N GLU A 324 4.94 -10.71 19.15
CA GLU A 324 5.87 -11.80 19.46
C GLU A 324 5.73 -12.14 20.95
N ARG A 325 5.45 -13.41 21.24
CA ARG A 325 5.17 -13.87 22.60
C ARG A 325 5.13 -15.38 22.68
N VAL A 326 5.17 -15.88 23.91
CA VAL A 326 4.91 -17.28 24.25
C VAL A 326 3.52 -17.42 24.84
N ILE A 327 2.81 -18.49 24.49
CA ILE A 327 1.48 -18.79 25.05
C ILE A 327 1.50 -20.25 25.52
N PRO A 328 1.32 -20.51 26.83
CA PRO A 328 1.22 -21.86 27.34
C PRO A 328 0.05 -22.61 26.71
N LEU A 329 0.19 -23.92 26.58
CA LEU A 329 -0.85 -24.83 26.11
C LEU A 329 -1.45 -25.57 27.30
N VAL A 330 -2.77 -25.46 27.44
CA VAL A 330 -3.53 -26.15 28.49
C VAL A 330 -4.82 -26.73 27.93
N GLY A 331 -5.36 -27.78 28.56
CA GLY A 331 -6.64 -28.40 28.23
C GLY A 331 -6.77 -28.71 26.73
N VAL A 332 -7.96 -28.49 26.16
CA VAL A 332 -8.29 -28.84 24.78
C VAL A 332 -7.30 -28.24 23.74
N SER A 333 -6.66 -27.12 24.04
CA SER A 333 -5.68 -26.55 23.12
C SER A 333 -4.35 -27.29 23.11
N LEU A 334 -3.93 -27.89 24.25
CA LEU A 334 -2.77 -28.78 24.32
C LEU A 334 -3.06 -30.06 23.54
N ASP A 335 -4.21 -30.73 23.86
CA ASP A 335 -4.60 -31.96 23.19
C ASP A 335 -4.68 -31.80 21.67
N ALA A 336 -5.18 -30.64 21.22
CA ALA A 336 -5.24 -30.33 19.80
C ALA A 336 -3.85 -30.16 19.18
N MET A 337 -2.94 -29.41 19.81
CA MET A 337 -1.59 -29.17 19.26
C MET A 337 -0.75 -30.44 19.16
N GLN A 338 -1.00 -31.44 20.02
CA GLN A 338 -0.39 -32.75 19.95
C GLN A 338 -0.76 -33.52 18.66
N GLN A 339 -1.90 -33.16 18.01
CA GLN A 339 -2.31 -33.77 16.72
C GLN A 339 -1.53 -33.21 15.53
N CYS A 340 -0.97 -32.00 15.65
CA CYS A 340 -0.26 -31.34 14.57
C CYS A 340 1.08 -30.73 15.03
N PRO A 341 2.01 -31.55 15.56
CA PRO A 341 3.32 -31.05 16.05
C PRO A 341 4.17 -30.47 14.92
N GLY A 342 3.89 -30.86 13.66
CA GLY A 342 4.55 -30.32 12.45
C GLY A 342 4.06 -28.94 11.99
N GLY A 343 3.09 -28.36 12.69
CA GLY A 343 2.44 -27.11 12.30
C GLY A 343 1.41 -27.31 11.20
N PHE A 344 1.15 -26.26 10.40
CA PHE A 344 -0.04 -26.18 9.55
C PHE A 344 0.31 -25.78 8.10
N PRO A 345 0.94 -26.67 7.30
CA PRO A 345 1.36 -26.35 5.94
C PRO A 345 0.21 -25.97 5.00
N THR A 346 -0.98 -26.56 5.15
CA THR A 346 -2.16 -26.27 4.32
C THR A 346 -2.64 -24.83 4.49
N TYR A 347 -2.60 -24.31 5.70
CA TYR A 347 -3.11 -22.97 6.03
C TYR A 347 -2.02 -21.93 6.25
N ARG A 348 -0.74 -22.30 6.13
CA ARG A 348 0.37 -21.37 6.23
C ARG A 348 0.33 -20.36 5.09
N ASP A 349 0.34 -19.07 5.44
CA ASP A 349 0.20 -17.96 4.50
C ASP A 349 -1.02 -18.09 3.54
N ASN A 350 -2.05 -18.81 3.98
CA ASN A 350 -3.27 -19.08 3.22
C ASN A 350 -4.47 -18.40 3.89
N PRO A 351 -5.25 -17.56 3.16
CA PRO A 351 -6.38 -16.84 3.73
C PRO A 351 -7.63 -17.69 3.94
N THR A 352 -7.70 -18.90 3.40
CA THR A 352 -8.94 -19.70 3.32
C THR A 352 -9.39 -20.29 4.65
N LEU A 353 -8.51 -20.42 5.65
CA LEU A 353 -8.83 -21.00 6.96
C LEU A 353 -10.12 -20.44 7.58
N SER A 354 -10.24 -19.10 7.62
CA SER A 354 -11.42 -18.48 8.22
C SER A 354 -12.70 -18.75 7.44
N ASP A 355 -12.60 -18.83 6.12
CA ASP A 355 -13.76 -19.10 5.25
C ASP A 355 -14.20 -20.55 5.40
N VAL A 356 -13.28 -21.51 5.35
CA VAL A 356 -13.53 -22.93 5.57
C VAL A 356 -14.18 -23.16 6.95
N THR A 357 -13.55 -22.65 8.00
CA THR A 357 -14.04 -22.84 9.37
C THR A 357 -15.41 -22.18 9.57
N ASN A 358 -15.61 -20.94 9.10
CA ASN A 358 -16.89 -20.25 9.25
C ASN A 358 -18.01 -20.90 8.42
N ALA A 359 -17.72 -21.40 7.22
CA ALA A 359 -18.68 -22.16 6.42
C ALA A 359 -19.11 -23.45 7.15
N TYR A 360 -18.14 -24.16 7.73
CA TYR A 360 -18.39 -25.35 8.52
C TYR A 360 -19.29 -25.06 9.73
N LEU A 361 -18.95 -24.04 10.55
CA LEU A 361 -19.75 -23.64 11.70
C LEU A 361 -21.19 -23.29 11.30
N THR A 362 -21.38 -22.64 10.16
CA THR A 362 -22.71 -22.29 9.65
C THR A 362 -23.49 -23.54 9.25
N LYS A 363 -22.88 -24.41 8.44
CA LYS A 363 -23.49 -25.60 7.91
C LYS A 363 -23.95 -26.56 9.01
N ASN A 364 -23.20 -26.66 10.10
CA ASN A 364 -23.45 -27.61 11.18
C ASN A 364 -24.17 -27.02 12.40
N GLY A 365 -24.70 -25.78 12.30
CA GLY A 365 -25.45 -25.17 13.41
C GLY A 365 -24.59 -24.87 14.66
N LEU A 366 -23.27 -24.71 14.49
CA LEU A 366 -22.31 -24.50 15.60
C LEU A 366 -22.12 -23.03 15.95
N ARG A 367 -22.81 -22.11 15.29
CA ARG A 367 -22.84 -20.71 15.67
C ARG A 367 -23.91 -20.47 16.72
N GLU A 368 -23.56 -19.89 17.85
CA GLU A 368 -24.52 -19.51 18.91
C GLU A 368 -25.52 -18.45 18.43
N THR A 369 -25.06 -17.52 17.56
CA THR A 369 -25.90 -16.64 16.75
C THR A 369 -25.28 -16.46 15.36
N PRO A 370 -26.01 -15.96 14.35
CA PRO A 370 -25.45 -15.72 13.01
C PRO A 370 -24.21 -14.81 12.97
N LYS A 371 -23.98 -14.02 14.01
CA LYS A 371 -22.85 -13.10 14.11
C LYS A 371 -21.56 -13.74 14.64
N HIS A 372 -21.65 -14.94 15.23
CA HIS A 372 -20.49 -15.66 15.72
C HIS A 372 -19.64 -16.20 14.57
N VAL A 373 -18.34 -16.08 14.70
CA VAL A 373 -17.32 -16.53 13.71
C VAL A 373 -16.15 -17.15 14.46
N VAL A 374 -15.24 -17.81 13.75
CA VAL A 374 -14.03 -18.39 14.36
C VAL A 374 -13.28 -17.41 15.27
N TYR A 375 -13.21 -16.14 14.89
CA TYR A 375 -12.55 -15.10 15.69
C TYR A 375 -13.27 -14.82 17.03
N SER A 376 -14.53 -15.20 17.17
CA SER A 376 -15.29 -15.06 18.41
C SER A 376 -14.68 -15.86 19.57
N LEU A 377 -13.96 -16.96 19.29
CA LEU A 377 -13.23 -17.72 20.32
C LEU A 377 -12.18 -16.87 21.04
N ARG A 378 -11.49 -15.97 20.32
CA ARG A 378 -10.54 -15.07 20.94
C ARG A 378 -11.24 -14.09 21.91
N HIS A 379 -12.42 -13.60 21.57
CA HIS A 379 -13.22 -12.76 22.49
C HIS A 379 -13.74 -13.57 23.69
N SER A 380 -14.11 -14.83 23.46
CA SER A 380 -14.54 -15.73 24.53
C SER A 380 -13.41 -16.00 25.53
N PHE A 381 -12.19 -16.19 25.05
CA PHE A 381 -11.03 -16.41 25.89
C PHE A 381 -10.69 -15.16 26.71
N GLU A 382 -10.72 -13.97 26.10
CA GLU A 382 -10.52 -12.70 26.80
C GLU A 382 -11.54 -12.51 27.92
N GLU A 383 -12.81 -12.80 27.65
CA GLU A 383 -13.88 -12.69 28.64
C GLU A 383 -13.72 -13.71 29.81
N ARG A 384 -13.26 -14.93 29.52
CA ARG A 384 -12.97 -15.91 30.59
C ARG A 384 -11.85 -15.41 31.50
N LEU A 385 -10.76 -14.90 30.98
CA LEU A 385 -9.66 -14.31 31.77
C LEU A 385 -10.13 -13.10 32.57
N ARG A 386 -10.96 -12.24 31.98
CA ARG A 386 -11.51 -11.07 32.65
C ARG A 386 -12.43 -11.47 33.83
N ARG A 387 -13.31 -12.45 33.62
CA ARG A 387 -14.22 -12.96 34.68
C ARG A 387 -13.46 -13.65 35.80
N ALA A 388 -12.41 -14.36 35.49
CA ALA A 388 -11.51 -14.99 36.46
C ALA A 388 -10.60 -13.96 37.17
N LYS A 389 -10.72 -12.66 36.83
CA LYS A 389 -9.93 -11.56 37.42
C LYS A 389 -8.42 -11.75 37.25
N ILE A 390 -8.01 -12.40 36.14
CA ILE A 390 -6.60 -12.52 35.81
C ILE A 390 -6.01 -11.12 35.58
N ASP A 391 -4.82 -10.91 36.12
CA ASP A 391 -4.12 -9.62 36.06
C ASP A 391 -4.05 -9.04 34.65
N GLU A 392 -4.23 -7.73 34.53
CA GLU A 392 -4.30 -7.06 33.21
C GLU A 392 -3.00 -7.21 32.41
N ARG A 393 -1.85 -7.26 33.11
CA ARG A 393 -0.55 -7.43 32.46
C ARG A 393 -0.41 -8.83 31.87
N LEU A 394 -0.79 -9.89 32.60
CA LEU A 394 -0.79 -11.26 32.10
C LEU A 394 -1.72 -11.40 30.88
N ARG A 395 -2.91 -10.76 30.93
CA ARG A 395 -3.83 -10.73 29.81
C ARG A 395 -3.23 -10.01 28.61
N ALA A 396 -2.58 -8.85 28.81
CA ALA A 396 -1.94 -8.11 27.74
C ALA A 396 -0.82 -8.94 27.08
N GLU A 397 -0.01 -9.64 27.86
CA GLU A 397 1.04 -10.53 27.38
C GLU A 397 0.48 -11.67 26.53
N LEU A 398 -0.50 -12.42 27.05
CA LEU A 398 -1.16 -13.52 26.33
C LEU A 398 -1.77 -13.08 25.00
N PHE A 399 -2.31 -11.86 24.92
CA PHE A 399 -2.92 -11.31 23.71
C PHE A 399 -1.96 -10.58 22.78
N GLY A 400 -0.73 -10.29 23.21
CA GLY A 400 0.21 -9.44 22.46
C GLY A 400 -0.34 -8.02 22.29
N HIS A 401 -0.96 -7.48 23.33
CA HIS A 401 -1.44 -6.11 23.42
C HIS A 401 -0.39 -5.22 24.09
N THR A 402 -0.41 -3.93 23.77
CA THR A 402 0.41 -2.95 24.48
C THR A 402 -0.16 -2.77 25.89
N TYR A 403 0.67 -2.93 26.89
CA TYR A 403 0.34 -2.58 28.27
C TYR A 403 0.70 -1.11 28.50
N ALA A 404 -0.22 -0.33 29.03
CA ALA A 404 -0.09 1.13 29.10
C ALA A 404 0.84 1.62 30.21
N ARG A 405 1.21 0.74 31.19
CA ARG A 405 2.10 1.07 32.31
C ARG A 405 3.51 0.57 32.05
N GLU A 406 4.50 1.09 32.77
CA GLU A 406 5.87 0.57 32.72
C GLU A 406 5.92 -0.93 33.00
N LYS A 407 6.67 -1.66 32.18
CA LYS A 407 6.87 -3.10 32.34
C LYS A 407 8.04 -3.34 33.31
N TYR A 408 7.75 -3.81 34.49
CA TYR A 408 8.77 -4.33 35.41
C TYR A 408 8.89 -5.85 35.25
N GLY A 409 9.95 -6.31 34.59
CA GLY A 409 10.18 -7.72 34.26
C GLY A 409 9.23 -8.29 33.19
N GLU A 410 9.44 -9.50 32.76
CA GLU A 410 8.52 -10.26 31.88
C GLU A 410 7.83 -11.35 32.67
N PRO A 411 6.52 -11.62 32.46
CA PRO A 411 5.85 -12.74 33.10
C PRO A 411 6.55 -14.05 32.71
N LYS A 412 6.77 -14.89 33.72
CA LYS A 412 7.36 -16.21 33.48
C LYS A 412 6.34 -17.19 32.92
N LEU A 413 6.83 -18.26 32.31
CA LEU A 413 5.97 -19.26 31.68
C LEU A 413 5.08 -20.02 32.68
N ASP A 414 5.58 -20.25 33.89
CA ASP A 414 4.81 -20.83 35.02
C ASP A 414 3.64 -19.93 35.41
N GLU A 415 3.88 -18.62 35.64
CA GLU A 415 2.83 -17.64 35.99
C GLU A 415 1.72 -17.59 34.92
N LEU A 416 2.13 -17.59 33.63
CA LEU A 416 1.19 -17.61 32.49
C LEU A 416 0.41 -18.94 32.47
N THR A 417 1.05 -20.06 32.76
CA THR A 417 0.42 -21.38 32.77
C THR A 417 -0.61 -21.49 33.90
N GLU A 418 -0.26 -21.05 35.10
CA GLU A 418 -1.18 -21.01 36.25
C GLU A 418 -2.42 -20.16 35.90
N ALA A 419 -2.23 -18.97 35.35
CA ALA A 419 -3.34 -18.11 34.97
C ALA A 419 -4.25 -18.78 33.91
N LEU A 420 -3.68 -19.56 32.99
CA LEU A 420 -4.45 -20.28 31.96
C LEU A 420 -5.18 -21.50 32.52
N GLN A 421 -4.60 -22.19 33.48
CA GLN A 421 -5.25 -23.35 34.15
C GLN A 421 -6.55 -22.95 34.86
N ILE A 422 -6.63 -21.75 35.42
CA ILE A 422 -7.85 -21.23 36.07
C ILE A 422 -9.03 -21.16 35.09
N VAL A 423 -8.77 -20.87 33.82
CA VAL A 423 -9.79 -20.65 32.78
C VAL A 423 -9.83 -21.73 31.68
N ALA A 424 -9.04 -22.78 31.83
CA ALA A 424 -8.94 -23.85 30.86
C ALA A 424 -10.28 -24.58 30.63
N ILE A 425 -10.48 -25.02 29.40
CA ILE A 425 -11.58 -25.90 28.99
C ILE A 425 -10.95 -27.15 28.40
#